data_3291bd394934a81246006abd192671ab
#
_entry.id   3291bd394934a81246006abd192671ab
#
_cell.length_a   1.000
_cell.length_b   1.000
_cell.length_c   1.000
_cell.angle_alpha   90.00
_cell.angle_beta   90.00
_cell.angle_gamma   90.00
#
_symmetry.space_group_name_H-M   'P 1'
#
loop_
_entity.id
_entity.type
_entity.pdbx_description
1 polymer ?
#
loop_
_entity_poly.entity_id
_entity_poly.type
_entity_poly.pdbx_seq_one_letter_code
_entity_poly.pdbx_strand_id
1 'polypeptide(L)'
;IFFGSIRAFHSHGWEIWLPLFFAWIFIPLAEIFIKPNPSNMSAAEEELAKKNKGYDVLLYVVVAAQYFALYEFLSSMKNDTLPWYETTGRIAVMGMLCGVFGINVGHELGHRVSKFEQTLAKALLLTSLYMHFFTEHNKGHHKRVATPEDPSSARYGEPVYLFYFRTIIFSYISAWHIANDEVRKKGKQVISQYNEMIQFTFIQLAFLSLIFFVFGWLVTLYFLA
;
A
#
# COMPACT_ATOMS: atom_id res chain seq x y z
N ILE A 1 -2.80 16.24 -1.50
CA ILE A 1 -3.40 15.08 -0.81
C ILE A 1 -2.80 14.95 0.60
N PHE A 2 -1.48 14.74 0.80
CA PHE A 2 -0.86 14.45 2.10
C PHE A 2 -1.23 15.46 3.20
N PHE A 3 -0.95 16.75 3.01
CA PHE A 3 -1.25 17.79 4.00
C PHE A 3 -2.75 17.90 4.31
N GLY A 4 -3.60 17.72 3.29
CA GLY A 4 -5.05 17.67 3.48
C GLY A 4 -5.48 16.49 4.34
N SER A 5 -4.85 15.32 4.18
CA SER A 5 -5.13 14.13 4.98
C SER A 5 -4.69 14.28 6.43
N ILE A 6 -3.51 14.87 6.68
CA ILE A 6 -3.07 15.18 8.06
C ILE A 6 -4.06 16.16 8.73
N ARG A 7 -4.49 17.21 8.01
CA ARG A 7 -5.50 18.13 8.51
C ARG A 7 -6.82 17.41 8.82
N ALA A 8 -7.26 16.49 7.96
CA ALA A 8 -8.49 15.74 8.14
C ALA A 8 -8.52 14.92 9.45
N PHE A 9 -7.37 14.38 9.88
CA PHE A 9 -7.26 13.65 11.15
C PHE A 9 -7.49 14.55 12.39
N HIS A 10 -7.31 15.86 12.25
CA HIS A 10 -7.51 16.86 13.31
C HIS A 10 -8.75 17.73 13.11
N SER A 11 -9.49 17.54 12.01
CA SER A 11 -10.73 18.25 11.71
C SER A 11 -11.95 17.53 12.26
N HIS A 12 -13.10 18.22 12.21
CA HIS A 12 -14.42 17.72 12.57
C HIS A 12 -15.42 17.92 11.43
N GLY A 13 -16.53 17.19 11.50
CA GLY A 13 -17.60 17.31 10.53
C GLY A 13 -17.18 16.89 9.13
N TRP A 14 -17.71 17.57 8.12
CA TRP A 14 -17.49 17.21 6.72
C TRP A 14 -16.11 17.57 6.17
N GLU A 15 -15.32 18.38 6.86
CA GLU A 15 -13.97 18.72 6.44
C GLU A 15 -13.06 17.48 6.34
N ILE A 16 -13.33 16.43 7.12
CA ILE A 16 -12.59 15.16 7.10
C ILE A 16 -12.64 14.51 5.71
N TRP A 17 -13.73 14.69 4.97
CA TRP A 17 -13.95 14.07 3.67
C TRP A 17 -13.32 14.82 2.49
N LEU A 18 -12.80 16.04 2.72
CA LEU A 18 -12.21 16.87 1.66
C LEU A 18 -11.08 16.21 0.89
N PRO A 19 -10.13 15.47 1.51
CA PRO A 19 -9.08 14.77 0.76
C PRO A 19 -9.63 13.71 -0.20
N LEU A 20 -10.68 12.99 0.22
CA LEU A 20 -11.34 11.99 -0.61
C LEU A 20 -12.12 12.64 -1.76
N PHE A 21 -12.87 13.70 -1.46
CA PHE A 21 -13.55 14.50 -2.49
C PHE A 21 -12.57 15.03 -3.53
N PHE A 22 -11.43 15.57 -3.07
CA PHE A 22 -10.39 16.06 -3.97
C PHE A 22 -9.83 14.94 -4.86
N ALA A 23 -9.47 13.77 -4.27
CA ALA A 23 -8.85 12.67 -5.00
C ALA A 23 -9.82 11.95 -5.96
N TRP A 24 -11.07 11.71 -5.53
CA TRP A 24 -12.00 10.83 -6.24
C TRP A 24 -13.07 11.56 -7.05
N ILE A 25 -13.24 12.85 -6.83
CA ILE A 25 -14.24 13.66 -7.55
C ILE A 25 -13.57 14.81 -8.29
N PHE A 26 -12.83 15.67 -7.58
CA PHE A 26 -12.26 16.87 -8.19
C PHE A 26 -11.23 16.54 -9.27
N ILE A 27 -10.25 15.65 -8.99
CA ILE A 27 -9.23 15.28 -9.96
C ILE A 27 -9.84 14.65 -11.21
N PRO A 28 -10.69 13.59 -11.14
CA PRO A 28 -11.33 13.02 -12.32
C PRO A 28 -12.18 14.03 -13.12
N LEU A 29 -12.89 14.92 -12.45
CA LEU A 29 -13.64 15.98 -13.14
C LEU A 29 -12.71 16.99 -13.82
N ALA A 30 -11.61 17.38 -13.17
CA ALA A 30 -10.63 18.28 -13.80
C ALA A 30 -9.98 17.67 -15.04
N GLU A 31 -9.72 16.36 -15.04
CA GLU A 31 -9.15 15.62 -16.18
C GLU A 31 -10.05 15.65 -17.42
N ILE A 32 -11.38 15.80 -17.27
CA ILE A 32 -12.29 15.95 -18.41
C ILE A 32 -12.02 17.26 -19.17
N PHE A 33 -11.58 18.31 -18.47
CA PHE A 33 -11.35 19.63 -19.06
C PHE A 33 -9.88 19.89 -19.40
N ILE A 34 -8.95 19.16 -18.81
CA ILE A 34 -7.51 19.29 -19.04
C ILE A 34 -7.07 18.29 -20.09
N LYS A 35 -6.62 18.77 -21.24
CA LYS A 35 -6.10 17.89 -22.30
C LYS A 35 -4.82 17.21 -21.79
N PRO A 36 -4.72 15.87 -21.91
CA PRO A 36 -3.49 15.18 -21.56
C PRO A 36 -2.34 15.62 -22.48
N ASN A 37 -1.16 15.74 -21.92
CA ASN A 37 0.04 15.94 -22.73
C ASN A 37 0.54 14.58 -23.26
N PRO A 38 0.44 14.32 -24.58
CA PRO A 38 0.86 13.04 -25.17
C PRO A 38 2.37 12.96 -25.44
N SER A 39 3.13 14.02 -25.16
CA SER A 39 4.58 14.01 -25.40
C SER A 39 5.30 13.11 -24.40
N ASN A 40 6.16 12.23 -24.89
CA ASN A 40 7.08 11.45 -24.10
C ASN A 40 8.45 12.14 -24.08
N MET A 41 9.26 11.83 -23.06
CA MET A 41 10.65 12.25 -23.02
C MET A 41 11.41 11.64 -24.20
N SER A 42 12.36 12.37 -24.76
CA SER A 42 13.34 11.80 -25.69
C SER A 42 14.22 10.79 -24.96
N ALA A 43 14.85 9.86 -25.66
CA ALA A 43 15.76 8.87 -25.09
C ALA A 43 16.90 9.53 -24.26
N ALA A 44 17.38 10.68 -24.70
CA ALA A 44 18.43 11.43 -23.98
C ALA A 44 17.92 12.05 -22.66
N GLU A 45 16.71 12.60 -22.65
CA GLU A 45 16.06 13.12 -21.45
C GLU A 45 15.72 11.99 -20.46
N GLU A 46 15.28 10.85 -20.95
CA GLU A 46 15.01 9.68 -20.12
C GLU A 46 16.27 9.18 -19.39
N GLU A 47 17.40 9.11 -20.11
CA GLU A 47 18.69 8.73 -19.51
C GLU A 47 19.17 9.73 -18.46
N LEU A 48 18.92 11.01 -18.64
CA LEU A 48 19.21 12.05 -17.63
C LEU A 48 18.27 11.93 -16.42
N ALA A 49 16.98 11.70 -16.66
CA ALA A 49 15.99 11.52 -15.61
C ALA A 49 16.29 10.29 -14.72
N LYS A 50 16.69 9.17 -15.32
CA LYS A 50 17.11 7.95 -14.59
C LYS A 50 18.31 8.19 -13.65
N LYS A 51 19.17 9.14 -13.96
CA LYS A 51 20.33 9.49 -13.12
C LYS A 51 20.00 10.50 -12.03
N ASN A 52 18.82 11.10 -12.06
CA ASN A 52 18.44 12.15 -11.12
C ASN A 52 18.03 11.54 -9.76
N LYS A 53 18.92 11.67 -8.78
CA LYS A 53 18.70 11.20 -7.41
C LYS A 53 17.56 11.91 -6.65
N GLY A 54 17.06 13.02 -7.18
CA GLY A 54 15.92 13.75 -6.60
C GLY A 54 14.67 12.88 -6.55
N TYR A 55 14.44 12.02 -7.54
CA TYR A 55 13.33 11.08 -7.54
C TYR A 55 13.48 10.02 -6.44
N ASP A 56 14.68 9.48 -6.24
CA ASP A 56 14.95 8.51 -5.18
C ASP A 56 14.68 9.13 -3.79
N VAL A 57 15.19 10.35 -3.56
CA VAL A 57 14.97 11.09 -2.31
C VAL A 57 13.48 11.33 -2.05
N LEU A 58 12.71 11.68 -3.09
CA LEU A 58 11.27 11.87 -2.96
C LEU A 58 10.57 10.58 -2.49
N LEU A 59 10.92 9.43 -3.07
CA LEU A 59 10.37 8.15 -2.63
C LEU A 59 10.71 7.84 -1.17
N TYR A 60 11.93 8.16 -0.71
CA TYR A 60 12.33 7.93 0.68
C TYR A 60 11.60 8.88 1.66
N VAL A 61 11.37 10.13 1.25
CA VAL A 61 10.55 11.08 2.03
C VAL A 61 9.13 10.58 2.18
N VAL A 62 8.55 9.96 1.14
CA VAL A 62 7.21 9.37 1.22
C VAL A 62 7.14 8.25 2.26
N VAL A 63 8.20 7.47 2.44
CA VAL A 63 8.22 6.43 3.50
C VAL A 63 8.05 7.06 4.89
N ALA A 64 8.83 8.10 5.20
CA ALA A 64 8.72 8.81 6.47
C ALA A 64 7.34 9.49 6.62
N ALA A 65 6.84 10.11 5.55
CA ALA A 65 5.54 10.77 5.53
C ALA A 65 4.39 9.77 5.80
N GLN A 66 4.44 8.58 5.21
CA GLN A 66 3.41 7.54 5.42
C GLN A 66 3.37 7.08 6.88
N TYR A 67 4.51 6.86 7.52
CA TYR A 67 4.56 6.49 8.94
C TYR A 67 4.12 7.65 9.85
N PHE A 68 4.46 8.88 9.51
CA PHE A 68 3.95 10.04 10.20
C PHE A 68 2.42 10.13 10.09
N ALA A 69 1.87 9.97 8.89
CA ALA A 69 0.43 9.98 8.69
C ALA A 69 -0.28 8.85 9.46
N LEU A 70 0.31 7.66 9.50
CA LEU A 70 -0.21 6.55 10.28
C LEU A 70 -0.23 6.87 11.78
N TYR A 71 0.84 7.47 12.32
CA TYR A 71 0.89 7.90 13.71
C TYR A 71 -0.20 8.94 14.02
N GLU A 72 -0.37 9.95 13.17
CA GLU A 72 -1.40 10.98 13.31
C GLU A 72 -2.81 10.38 13.25
N PHE A 73 -3.05 9.45 12.32
CA PHE A 73 -4.30 8.71 12.24
C PHE A 73 -4.57 7.95 13.55
N LEU A 74 -3.66 7.08 13.99
CA LEU A 74 -3.83 6.26 15.18
C LEU A 74 -4.03 7.13 16.44
N SER A 75 -3.30 8.25 16.53
CA SER A 75 -3.44 9.21 17.63
C SER A 75 -4.80 9.89 17.63
N SER A 76 -5.29 10.27 16.45
CA SER A 76 -6.59 10.92 16.28
C SER A 76 -7.78 10.01 16.63
N MET A 77 -7.57 8.69 16.51
CA MET A 77 -8.61 7.67 16.77
C MET A 77 -8.72 7.27 18.26
N LYS A 78 -7.88 7.81 19.14
CA LYS A 78 -8.00 7.60 20.60
C LYS A 78 -9.21 8.28 21.23
N ASN A 79 -9.88 9.15 20.52
CA ASN A 79 -11.07 9.85 21.01
C ASN A 79 -12.31 8.97 20.84
N ASP A 80 -12.79 8.38 21.92
CA ASP A 80 -13.94 7.47 21.92
C ASP A 80 -15.30 8.16 21.66
N THR A 81 -15.32 9.50 21.59
CA THR A 81 -16.55 10.28 21.39
C THR A 81 -16.76 10.75 19.95
N LEU A 82 -15.95 10.28 19.01
CA LEU A 82 -16.10 10.65 17.61
C LEU A 82 -17.41 10.12 17.03
N PRO A 83 -18.18 10.95 16.32
CA PRO A 83 -19.34 10.47 15.56
C PRO A 83 -18.92 9.43 14.52
N TRP A 84 -19.80 8.47 14.22
CA TRP A 84 -19.49 7.38 13.30
C TRP A 84 -18.99 7.86 11.92
N TYR A 85 -19.53 8.96 11.40
CA TYR A 85 -19.14 9.50 10.10
C TYR A 85 -17.74 10.15 10.11
N GLU A 86 -17.31 10.70 11.26
CA GLU A 86 -15.92 11.19 11.43
C GLU A 86 -14.93 10.03 11.53
N THR A 87 -15.29 9.00 12.31
CA THR A 87 -14.51 7.76 12.41
C THR A 87 -14.32 7.12 11.03
N THR A 88 -15.42 6.93 10.29
CA THR A 88 -15.38 6.35 8.93
C THR A 88 -14.59 7.23 7.97
N GLY A 89 -14.74 8.54 8.05
CA GLY A 89 -13.99 9.49 7.20
C GLY A 89 -12.49 9.40 7.43
N ARG A 90 -12.04 9.36 8.68
CA ARG A 90 -10.61 9.20 9.02
C ARG A 90 -10.05 7.86 8.55
N ILE A 91 -10.78 6.76 8.73
CA ILE A 91 -10.42 5.43 8.21
C ILE A 91 -10.27 5.49 6.68
N ALA A 92 -11.25 6.05 5.98
CA ALA A 92 -11.22 6.14 4.52
C ALA A 92 -10.05 7.02 4.01
N VAL A 93 -9.74 8.13 4.70
CA VAL A 93 -8.57 8.98 4.38
C VAL A 93 -7.28 8.22 4.59
N MET A 94 -7.13 7.44 5.67
CA MET A 94 -5.94 6.63 5.89
C MET A 94 -5.84 5.50 4.85
N GLY A 95 -6.95 4.84 4.52
CA GLY A 95 -7.00 3.84 3.45
C GLY A 95 -6.55 4.40 2.10
N MET A 96 -6.97 5.62 1.75
CA MET A 96 -6.49 6.33 0.56
C MET A 96 -4.96 6.54 0.60
N LEU A 97 -4.41 7.00 1.74
CA LEU A 97 -2.95 7.16 1.88
C LEU A 97 -2.20 5.82 1.78
N CYS A 98 -2.75 4.75 2.36
CA CYS A 98 -2.20 3.40 2.21
C CYS A 98 -2.17 2.97 0.73
N GLY A 99 -3.19 3.27 -0.06
CA GLY A 99 -3.19 3.00 -1.49
C GLY A 99 -2.17 3.84 -2.26
N VAL A 100 -2.24 5.17 -2.09
CA VAL A 100 -1.45 6.14 -2.88
C VAL A 100 0.03 6.13 -2.49
N PHE A 101 0.35 6.20 -1.20
CA PHE A 101 1.73 6.26 -0.71
C PHE A 101 2.25 4.89 -0.26
N GLY A 102 1.43 4.11 0.45
CA GLY A 102 1.84 2.81 0.95
C GLY A 102 2.09 1.81 -0.19
N ILE A 103 1.05 1.47 -0.94
CA ILE A 103 1.13 0.40 -1.95
C ILE A 103 1.82 0.87 -3.22
N ASN A 104 1.45 2.04 -3.80
CA ASN A 104 2.04 2.48 -5.06
C ASN A 104 3.53 2.80 -4.94
N VAL A 105 3.96 3.50 -3.88
CA VAL A 105 5.40 3.77 -3.67
C VAL A 105 6.12 2.51 -3.22
N GLY A 106 5.47 1.65 -2.42
CA GLY A 106 5.98 0.33 -2.06
C GLY A 106 6.19 -0.56 -3.29
N HIS A 107 5.32 -0.50 -4.28
CA HIS A 107 5.44 -1.16 -5.58
C HIS A 107 6.69 -0.66 -6.33
N GLU A 108 6.85 0.65 -6.51
CA GLU A 108 8.01 1.25 -7.20
C GLU A 108 9.33 0.86 -6.53
N LEU A 109 9.43 1.02 -5.21
CA LEU A 109 10.62 0.61 -4.44
C LEU A 109 10.86 -0.91 -4.47
N GLY A 110 9.78 -1.69 -4.57
CA GLY A 110 9.83 -3.15 -4.64
C GLY A 110 10.49 -3.68 -5.92
N HIS A 111 10.45 -2.92 -7.02
CA HIS A 111 11.12 -3.25 -8.28
C HIS A 111 12.60 -2.90 -8.31
N ARG A 112 13.09 -2.13 -7.35
CA ARG A 112 14.49 -1.75 -7.29
C ARG A 112 15.39 -2.92 -6.94
N VAL A 113 16.63 -2.91 -7.46
CA VAL A 113 17.63 -3.95 -7.19
C VAL A 113 18.21 -3.83 -5.79
N SER A 114 18.24 -2.62 -5.24
CA SER A 114 18.79 -2.30 -3.93
C SER A 114 17.99 -2.98 -2.80
N LYS A 115 18.67 -3.77 -1.96
CA LYS A 115 18.03 -4.37 -0.77
C LYS A 115 17.49 -3.32 0.21
N PHE A 116 18.13 -2.17 0.29
CA PHE A 116 17.67 -1.05 1.10
C PHE A 116 16.29 -0.57 0.62
N GLU A 117 16.15 -0.32 -0.68
CA GLU A 117 14.87 0.13 -1.27
C GLU A 117 13.78 -0.95 -1.16
N GLN A 118 14.12 -2.21 -1.35
CA GLN A 118 13.20 -3.33 -1.10
C GLN A 118 12.76 -3.42 0.37
N THR A 119 13.62 -3.04 1.33
CA THR A 119 13.26 -2.97 2.74
C THR A 119 12.28 -1.81 2.98
N LEU A 120 12.51 -0.65 2.36
CA LEU A 120 11.58 0.48 2.41
C LEU A 120 10.22 0.12 1.77
N ALA A 121 10.21 -0.63 0.66
CA ALA A 121 9.00 -1.16 0.05
C ALA A 121 8.19 -2.01 1.05
N LYS A 122 8.84 -2.97 1.70
CA LYS A 122 8.22 -3.83 2.71
C LYS A 122 7.71 -3.03 3.91
N ALA A 123 8.45 -2.00 4.32
CA ALA A 123 8.01 -1.09 5.38
C ALA A 123 6.74 -0.31 4.99
N LEU A 124 6.64 0.20 3.76
CA LEU A 124 5.41 0.84 3.27
C LEU A 124 4.22 -0.13 3.23
N LEU A 125 4.42 -1.33 2.69
CA LEU A 125 3.39 -2.37 2.63
C LEU A 125 2.94 -2.84 4.02
N LEU A 126 3.80 -2.72 5.04
CA LEU A 126 3.43 -3.00 6.43
C LEU A 126 2.34 -2.06 6.95
N THR A 127 2.31 -0.80 6.50
CA THR A 127 1.30 0.18 6.94
C THR A 127 -0.13 -0.18 6.56
N SER A 128 -0.31 -1.13 5.63
CA SER A 128 -1.60 -1.69 5.22
C SER A 128 -1.70 -3.22 5.43
N LEU A 129 -0.76 -3.82 6.17
CA LEU A 129 -0.63 -5.28 6.35
C LEU A 129 -0.58 -6.06 5.01
N TYR A 130 -0.05 -5.44 3.98
CA TYR A 130 -0.06 -5.96 2.61
C TYR A 130 1.31 -6.46 2.15
N MET A 131 2.18 -6.91 3.08
CA MET A 131 3.57 -7.31 2.78
C MET A 131 3.66 -8.46 1.78
N HIS A 132 2.66 -9.36 1.72
CA HIS A 132 2.62 -10.46 0.76
C HIS A 132 2.61 -9.98 -0.71
N PHE A 133 2.15 -8.76 -0.95
CA PHE A 133 2.19 -8.13 -2.28
C PHE A 133 3.62 -8.08 -2.83
N PHE A 134 4.63 -7.84 -2.00
CA PHE A 134 6.03 -7.82 -2.44
C PHE A 134 6.43 -9.15 -3.12
N THR A 135 6.07 -10.29 -2.52
CA THR A 135 6.39 -11.61 -3.07
C THR A 135 5.53 -11.94 -4.28
N GLU A 136 4.21 -11.75 -4.17
CA GLU A 136 3.29 -12.08 -5.26
C GLU A 136 3.51 -11.22 -6.49
N HIS A 137 3.62 -9.91 -6.31
CA HIS A 137 3.76 -8.99 -7.43
C HIS A 137 5.05 -9.23 -8.22
N ASN A 138 6.19 -9.27 -7.53
CA ASN A 138 7.49 -9.40 -8.19
C ASN A 138 7.76 -10.81 -8.77
N LYS A 139 7.23 -11.86 -8.14
CA LYS A 139 7.58 -13.26 -8.49
C LYS A 139 6.40 -14.04 -9.08
N GLY A 140 5.18 -13.61 -8.82
CA GLY A 140 3.93 -14.21 -9.29
C GLY A 140 3.33 -13.46 -10.46
N HIS A 141 2.78 -12.28 -10.21
CA HIS A 141 2.09 -11.46 -11.21
C HIS A 141 2.97 -11.18 -12.44
N HIS A 142 4.16 -10.64 -12.29
CA HIS A 142 5.06 -10.34 -13.43
C HIS A 142 5.39 -11.55 -14.29
N LYS A 143 5.38 -12.74 -13.72
CA LYS A 143 5.64 -13.98 -14.44
C LYS A 143 4.39 -14.49 -15.21
N ARG A 144 3.20 -14.19 -14.69
CA ARG A 144 1.93 -14.80 -15.15
C ARG A 144 0.93 -13.77 -15.66
N VAL A 145 1.32 -12.49 -15.77
CA VAL A 145 0.43 -11.41 -16.20
C VAL A 145 -0.33 -11.78 -17.46
N ALA A 146 -1.63 -11.45 -17.51
CA ALA A 146 -2.56 -11.78 -18.58
C ALA A 146 -2.82 -13.27 -18.82
N THR A 147 -2.47 -14.15 -17.87
CA THR A 147 -2.86 -15.57 -17.90
C THR A 147 -3.99 -15.86 -16.89
N PRO A 148 -4.75 -16.97 -17.07
CA PRO A 148 -5.77 -17.38 -16.08
C PRO A 148 -5.23 -17.71 -14.68
N GLU A 149 -3.95 -18.06 -14.58
CA GLU A 149 -3.25 -18.40 -13.34
C GLU A 149 -2.85 -17.15 -12.52
N ASP A 150 -2.88 -15.97 -13.15
CA ASP A 150 -2.57 -14.73 -12.45
C ASP A 150 -3.79 -14.23 -11.64
N PRO A 151 -3.72 -14.22 -10.29
CA PRO A 151 -4.82 -13.71 -9.48
C PRO A 151 -5.07 -12.22 -9.66
N SER A 152 -4.07 -11.46 -10.13
CA SER A 152 -4.13 -10.01 -10.29
C SER A 152 -4.55 -9.57 -11.71
N SER A 153 -4.77 -10.51 -12.65
CA SER A 153 -5.34 -10.21 -13.95
C SER A 153 -6.88 -10.30 -13.92
N ALA A 154 -7.55 -9.22 -14.34
CA ALA A 154 -9.00 -9.20 -14.46
C ALA A 154 -9.48 -10.14 -15.56
N ARG A 155 -10.61 -10.81 -15.32
CA ARG A 155 -11.25 -11.69 -16.31
C ARG A 155 -12.25 -10.89 -17.16
N TYR A 156 -12.39 -11.26 -18.42
CA TYR A 156 -13.38 -10.62 -19.28
C TYR A 156 -14.79 -10.71 -18.68
N GLY A 157 -15.46 -9.54 -18.54
CA GLY A 157 -16.81 -9.47 -17.96
C GLY A 157 -16.86 -9.63 -16.42
N GLU A 158 -15.73 -9.74 -15.74
CA GLU A 158 -15.70 -9.83 -14.27
C GLU A 158 -16.06 -8.48 -13.63
N PRO A 159 -17.09 -8.43 -12.76
CA PRO A 159 -17.39 -7.23 -11.99
C PRO A 159 -16.23 -6.84 -11.09
N VAL A 160 -15.90 -5.54 -11.02
CA VAL A 160 -14.76 -5.03 -10.25
C VAL A 160 -14.76 -5.45 -8.78
N TYR A 161 -15.92 -5.52 -8.14
CA TYR A 161 -16.04 -5.93 -6.75
C TYR A 161 -15.68 -7.42 -6.54
N LEU A 162 -16.08 -8.30 -7.46
CA LEU A 162 -15.66 -9.71 -7.43
C LEU A 162 -14.16 -9.86 -7.70
N PHE A 163 -13.64 -9.06 -8.64
CA PHE A 163 -12.20 -8.99 -8.90
C PHE A 163 -11.42 -8.65 -7.63
N TYR A 164 -11.83 -7.66 -6.83
CA TYR A 164 -11.14 -7.30 -5.59
C TYR A 164 -11.08 -8.47 -4.59
N PHE A 165 -12.21 -9.11 -4.32
CA PHE A 165 -12.23 -10.28 -3.42
C PHE A 165 -11.34 -11.42 -3.94
N ARG A 166 -11.46 -11.73 -5.20
CA ARG A 166 -10.65 -12.78 -5.83
C ARG A 166 -9.17 -12.46 -5.76
N THR A 167 -8.78 -11.26 -6.16
CA THR A 167 -7.39 -10.83 -6.18
C THR A 167 -6.78 -10.86 -4.78
N ILE A 168 -7.43 -10.28 -3.77
CA ILE A 168 -6.90 -10.25 -2.41
C ILE A 168 -6.65 -11.66 -1.87
N ILE A 169 -7.63 -12.55 -2.00
CA ILE A 169 -7.53 -13.91 -1.44
C ILE A 169 -6.48 -14.73 -2.20
N PHE A 170 -6.57 -14.78 -3.52
CA PHE A 170 -5.70 -15.66 -4.30
C PHE A 170 -4.26 -15.14 -4.43
N SER A 171 -4.04 -13.82 -4.39
CA SER A 171 -2.68 -13.26 -4.30
C SER A 171 -1.99 -13.64 -2.99
N TYR A 172 -2.71 -13.63 -1.88
CA TYR A 172 -2.19 -14.08 -0.59
C TYR A 172 -1.81 -15.57 -0.62
N ILE A 173 -2.71 -16.42 -1.15
CA ILE A 173 -2.45 -17.86 -1.32
C ILE A 173 -1.25 -18.09 -2.26
N SER A 174 -1.19 -17.38 -3.38
CA SER A 174 -0.10 -17.46 -4.34
C SER A 174 1.24 -17.07 -3.73
N ALA A 175 1.29 -16.00 -2.93
CA ALA A 175 2.49 -15.58 -2.21
C ALA A 175 3.04 -16.71 -1.30
N TRP A 176 2.15 -17.42 -0.59
CA TRP A 176 2.54 -18.59 0.21
C TRP A 176 3.10 -19.72 -0.64
N HIS A 177 2.48 -20.05 -1.77
CA HIS A 177 2.99 -21.07 -2.68
C HIS A 177 4.38 -20.70 -3.21
N ILE A 178 4.57 -19.46 -3.66
CA ILE A 178 5.85 -18.96 -4.17
C ILE A 178 6.94 -19.06 -3.10
N ALA A 179 6.66 -18.54 -1.90
CA ALA A 179 7.64 -18.57 -0.80
C ALA A 179 8.00 -19.99 -0.37
N ASN A 180 7.01 -20.90 -0.30
CA ASN A 180 7.22 -22.30 0.04
C ASN A 180 8.10 -23.02 -1.00
N ASP A 181 7.84 -22.78 -2.28
CA ASP A 181 8.61 -23.38 -3.38
C ASP A 181 10.05 -22.86 -3.41
N GLU A 182 10.25 -21.57 -3.13
CA GLU A 182 11.62 -21.01 -3.02
C GLU A 182 12.42 -21.66 -1.90
N VAL A 183 11.80 -21.90 -0.75
CA VAL A 183 12.47 -22.55 0.40
C VAL A 183 12.79 -24.01 0.09
N ARG A 184 11.85 -24.74 -0.54
CA ARG A 184 12.06 -26.13 -0.98
C ARG A 184 13.22 -26.24 -2.00
N LYS A 185 13.27 -25.33 -2.98
CA LYS A 185 14.36 -25.28 -3.97
C LYS A 185 15.74 -25.05 -3.34
N LYS A 186 15.78 -24.38 -2.18
CA LYS A 186 17.02 -24.18 -1.39
C LYS A 186 17.31 -25.36 -0.45
N GLY A 187 16.55 -26.45 -0.50
CA GLY A 187 16.72 -27.60 0.39
C GLY A 187 16.42 -27.31 1.86
N LYS A 188 15.61 -26.29 2.14
CA LYS A 188 15.26 -25.87 3.49
C LYS A 188 13.83 -26.29 3.85
N GLN A 189 13.53 -26.33 5.15
CA GLN A 189 12.17 -26.58 5.64
C GLN A 189 11.26 -25.38 5.37
N VAL A 190 10.01 -25.66 4.97
CA VAL A 190 9.00 -24.63 4.68
C VAL A 190 8.71 -23.79 5.93
N ILE A 191 8.58 -24.44 7.09
CA ILE A 191 8.41 -23.75 8.38
C ILE A 191 9.81 -23.41 8.91
N SER A 192 10.34 -22.29 8.47
CA SER A 192 11.65 -21.80 8.89
C SER A 192 11.79 -20.29 8.65
N GLN A 193 12.80 -19.70 9.28
CA GLN A 193 13.15 -18.28 9.07
C GLN A 193 13.54 -17.92 7.63
N TYR A 194 13.75 -18.91 6.76
CA TYR A 194 14.06 -18.68 5.34
C TYR A 194 12.79 -18.44 4.50
N ASN A 195 11.60 -18.67 5.06
CA ASN A 195 10.34 -18.44 4.38
C ASN A 195 9.89 -16.97 4.55
N GLU A 196 9.87 -16.25 3.45
CA GLU A 196 9.55 -14.81 3.44
C GLU A 196 8.13 -14.54 3.98
N MET A 197 7.15 -15.40 3.68
CA MET A 197 5.79 -15.26 4.20
C MET A 197 5.69 -15.47 5.71
N ILE A 198 6.49 -16.38 6.28
CA ILE A 198 6.59 -16.56 7.73
C ILE A 198 7.17 -15.29 8.37
N GLN A 199 8.26 -14.73 7.80
CA GLN A 199 8.84 -13.47 8.27
C GLN A 199 7.79 -12.34 8.25
N PHE A 200 7.06 -12.19 7.14
CA PHE A 200 6.01 -11.17 7.01
C PHE A 200 4.91 -11.34 8.04
N THR A 201 4.47 -12.57 8.28
CA THR A 201 3.45 -12.86 9.30
C THR A 201 3.92 -12.42 10.69
N PHE A 202 5.15 -12.77 11.08
CA PHE A 202 5.70 -12.34 12.38
C PHE A 202 5.84 -10.83 12.48
N ILE A 203 6.33 -10.16 11.44
CA ILE A 203 6.48 -8.69 11.42
C ILE A 203 5.11 -8.02 11.55
N GLN A 204 4.12 -8.47 10.80
CA GLN A 204 2.76 -7.92 10.84
C GLN A 204 2.09 -8.16 12.20
N LEU A 205 2.24 -9.33 12.80
CA LEU A 205 1.73 -9.61 14.14
C LEU A 205 2.42 -8.76 15.21
N ALA A 206 3.73 -8.59 15.12
CA ALA A 206 4.47 -7.71 16.03
C ALA A 206 4.02 -6.24 15.89
N PHE A 207 3.78 -5.79 14.66
CA PHE A 207 3.29 -4.44 14.37
C PHE A 207 1.87 -4.22 14.91
N LEU A 208 0.96 -5.18 14.70
CA LEU A 208 -0.39 -5.14 15.28
C LEU A 208 -0.35 -5.15 16.81
N SER A 209 0.52 -5.96 17.40
CA SER A 209 0.72 -5.98 18.85
C SER A 209 1.21 -4.63 19.36
N LEU A 210 2.15 -4.00 18.65
CA LEU A 210 2.62 -2.65 19.01
C LEU A 210 1.47 -1.63 18.98
N ILE A 211 0.65 -1.63 17.91
CA ILE A 211 -0.52 -0.75 17.82
C ILE A 211 -1.49 -1.02 18.98
N PHE A 212 -1.75 -2.29 19.27
CA PHE A 212 -2.64 -2.69 20.37
C PHE A 212 -2.15 -2.18 21.74
N PHE A 213 -0.87 -2.36 22.06
CA PHE A 213 -0.32 -1.95 23.37
C PHE A 213 -0.17 -0.43 23.51
N VAL A 214 0.08 0.30 22.40
CA VAL A 214 0.28 1.76 22.44
C VAL A 214 -1.04 2.52 22.33
N PHE A 215 -1.97 2.04 21.49
CA PHE A 215 -3.20 2.77 21.15
C PHE A 215 -4.48 2.10 21.66
N GLY A 216 -4.42 0.84 22.08
CA GLY A 216 -5.57 0.10 22.60
C GLY A 216 -6.33 -0.69 21.50
N TRP A 217 -7.23 -1.57 21.98
CA TRP A 217 -7.94 -2.53 21.12
C TRP A 217 -8.85 -1.86 20.08
N LEU A 218 -9.54 -0.77 20.45
CA LEU A 218 -10.49 -0.09 19.57
C LEU A 218 -9.78 0.56 18.38
N VAL A 219 -8.65 1.26 18.65
CA VAL A 219 -7.83 1.87 17.58
C VAL A 219 -7.22 0.79 16.69
N THR A 220 -6.86 -0.37 17.25
CA THR A 220 -6.40 -1.51 16.46
C THR A 220 -7.48 -2.03 15.52
N LEU A 221 -8.75 -2.08 15.96
CA LEU A 221 -9.87 -2.42 15.07
C LEU A 221 -10.07 -1.39 13.96
N TYR A 222 -9.96 -0.10 14.25
CA TYR A 222 -10.02 0.95 13.24
C TYR A 222 -8.87 0.90 12.22
N PHE A 223 -7.70 0.44 12.66
CA PHE A 223 -6.57 0.21 11.75
C PHE A 223 -6.81 -1.01 10.83
N LEU A 224 -7.56 -2.00 11.27
CA LEU A 224 -7.89 -3.19 10.50
C LEU A 224 -9.07 -2.99 9.53
N ALA A 225 -9.86 -1.92 9.71
CA ALA A 225 -11.03 -1.61 8.89
C ALA A 225 -10.66 -0.90 7.60
#